data_f9d964370a94777c99b562f1b84c1548
#
_entry.id   f9d964370a94777c99b562f1b84c1548
#
_cell.length_a   1.000
_cell.length_b   1.000
_cell.length_c   1.000
_cell.angle_alpha   90.00
_cell.angle_beta   90.00
_cell.angle_gamma   90.00
#
_symmetry.space_group_name_H-M   'P 1'
#
loop_
_entity.id
_entity.type
_entity.pdbx_description
1 polymer ?
#
loop_
_entity_poly.entity_id
_entity_poly.type
_entity_poly.pdbx_seq_one_letter_code
_entity_poly.pdbx_strand_id
1 'polypeptide(L)'
;MKKYIIKYQDENEIKKITLETFNISNEQLPQNIISIQEYKKNFNLDFLRKKNINEKKLNLVFYELNLMLQANINISDAIDILIKNKKDKNILEFLKAINYSLSNGKPISENLSSFNLNHIVISFLRISQNNGNIASNMKALSQLLLENQQIKKNFVKAISYPIILIVSFFISLISIFTFVIPKFKMIFEQSMNDLPLATKILLETQYIFENYSLLLFLGIFFFSVTLISFYKYNDSFKYFIHKFFVDKFFLIKDIYLNMQLYKLFLVIDIMLKSNYEFHKAFISSKILLKNKYLLDKISIIDNLLQNGKSINDSFLQTQIFDDIVLNLINTGEVSNSLNITVDEIKKIYKNRFYDKMNLLTSLIQPIFLIVIMALILWIVLAIFMPIWNMGAMINV
;
A
#
# COMPACT_ATOMS: atom_id res chain seq x y z
N MET A 1 -23.57 -10.87 -15.83
CA MET A 1 -24.75 -10.30 -15.15
C MET A 1 -24.73 -8.79 -15.32
N LYS A 2 -25.84 -8.22 -15.73
CA LYS A 2 -26.01 -6.77 -15.83
C LYS A 2 -26.71 -6.27 -14.57
N LYS A 3 -26.33 -5.09 -14.11
CA LYS A 3 -26.89 -4.48 -12.91
C LYS A 3 -27.88 -3.40 -13.34
N TYR A 4 -29.12 -3.48 -12.86
CA TYR A 4 -30.18 -2.54 -13.15
C TYR A 4 -30.62 -1.82 -11.88
N ILE A 5 -30.85 -0.52 -11.99
CA ILE A 5 -31.47 0.30 -10.94
C ILE A 5 -32.90 0.57 -11.38
N ILE A 6 -33.83 0.05 -10.61
CA ILE A 6 -35.27 0.20 -10.84
C ILE A 6 -35.81 1.18 -9.82
N LYS A 7 -36.45 2.24 -10.31
CA LYS A 7 -37.22 3.18 -9.47
C LYS A 7 -38.70 2.82 -9.61
N TYR A 8 -39.37 2.62 -8.51
CA TYR A 8 -40.79 2.30 -8.45
C TYR A 8 -41.49 3.11 -7.37
N GLN A 9 -42.80 3.30 -7.53
CA GLN A 9 -43.62 3.99 -6.55
C GLN A 9 -44.30 2.95 -5.65
N ASP A 10 -44.07 3.11 -4.33
CA ASP A 10 -44.68 2.29 -3.30
C ASP A 10 -45.44 3.24 -2.36
N GLU A 11 -46.78 3.10 -2.35
CA GLU A 11 -47.72 4.01 -1.69
C GLU A 11 -47.52 5.46 -2.15
N ASN A 12 -46.84 6.31 -1.43
CA ASN A 12 -46.58 7.71 -1.80
C ASN A 12 -45.07 8.02 -1.89
N GLU A 13 -44.20 7.01 -1.80
CA GLU A 13 -42.74 7.21 -1.84
C GLU A 13 -42.11 6.54 -3.06
N ILE A 14 -41.07 7.22 -3.60
CA ILE A 14 -40.25 6.65 -4.68
C ILE A 14 -39.10 5.83 -4.08
N LYS A 15 -39.22 4.50 -4.21
CA LYS A 15 -38.19 3.56 -3.76
C LYS A 15 -37.26 3.13 -4.92
N LYS A 16 -36.03 2.72 -4.54
CA LYS A 16 -35.05 2.23 -5.52
C LYS A 16 -34.62 0.82 -5.12
N ILE A 17 -34.68 -0.10 -6.05
CA ILE A 17 -34.14 -1.45 -5.90
C ILE A 17 -33.04 -1.67 -6.94
N THR A 18 -32.03 -2.45 -6.58
CA THR A 18 -30.95 -2.82 -7.48
C THR A 18 -31.00 -4.30 -7.74
N LEU A 19 -31.14 -4.71 -9.00
CA LEU A 19 -31.18 -6.10 -9.43
C LEU A 19 -29.97 -6.43 -10.31
N GLU A 20 -29.37 -7.59 -10.07
CA GLU A 20 -28.29 -8.13 -10.91
C GLU A 20 -28.80 -9.37 -11.63
N THR A 21 -29.09 -9.25 -12.93
CA THR A 21 -29.64 -10.35 -13.74
C THR A 21 -29.06 -10.37 -15.14
N PHE A 22 -29.16 -11.50 -15.84
CA PHE A 22 -28.81 -11.60 -17.26
C PHE A 22 -29.92 -11.07 -18.18
N ASN A 23 -31.19 -11.22 -17.74
CA ASN A 23 -32.33 -10.72 -18.51
C ASN A 23 -33.41 -10.22 -17.55
N ILE A 24 -33.72 -8.94 -17.66
CA ILE A 24 -34.64 -8.25 -16.75
C ILE A 24 -36.07 -8.70 -16.93
N SER A 25 -36.45 -9.26 -18.11
CA SER A 25 -37.79 -9.73 -18.42
C SER A 25 -38.19 -10.98 -17.62
N ASN A 26 -37.24 -11.70 -17.05
CA ASN A 26 -37.48 -12.97 -16.34
C ASN A 26 -37.53 -12.79 -14.81
N GLU A 27 -37.40 -11.57 -14.31
CA GLU A 27 -37.38 -11.28 -12.89
C GLU A 27 -38.75 -10.76 -12.41
N GLN A 28 -39.09 -11.03 -11.17
CA GLN A 28 -40.28 -10.46 -10.54
C GLN A 28 -40.02 -8.99 -10.24
N LEU A 29 -40.58 -8.10 -11.03
CA LEU A 29 -40.44 -6.68 -10.91
C LEU A 29 -41.50 -6.06 -9.99
N PRO A 30 -41.18 -5.01 -9.20
CA PRO A 30 -42.19 -4.30 -8.41
C PRO A 30 -43.30 -3.72 -9.28
N GLN A 31 -44.51 -3.58 -8.73
CA GLN A 31 -45.60 -2.86 -9.40
C GLN A 31 -45.28 -1.34 -9.42
N ASN A 32 -45.80 -0.64 -10.41
CA ASN A 32 -45.65 0.83 -10.60
C ASN A 32 -44.20 1.30 -10.82
N ILE A 33 -43.52 0.68 -11.78
CA ILE A 33 -42.16 1.08 -12.18
C ILE A 33 -42.18 2.45 -12.84
N ILE A 34 -41.35 3.38 -12.34
CA ILE A 34 -41.16 4.72 -12.88
C ILE A 34 -40.04 4.71 -13.94
N SER A 35 -38.93 4.02 -13.65
CA SER A 35 -37.81 3.91 -14.59
C SER A 35 -36.94 2.71 -14.32
N ILE A 36 -36.42 2.08 -15.37
CA ILE A 36 -35.39 1.04 -15.33
C ILE A 36 -34.15 1.60 -16.02
N GLN A 37 -33.04 1.68 -15.32
CA GLN A 37 -31.77 2.13 -15.87
C GLN A 37 -30.71 1.05 -15.72
N GLU A 38 -30.04 0.68 -16.81
CA GLU A 38 -28.89 -0.18 -16.77
C GLU A 38 -27.74 0.56 -16.09
N TYR A 39 -27.23 0.05 -14.96
CA TYR A 39 -26.06 0.61 -14.30
C TYR A 39 -24.82 0.34 -15.15
N LYS A 40 -24.56 1.21 -16.10
CA LYS A 40 -23.26 1.23 -16.77
C LYS A 40 -22.25 1.85 -15.79
N LYS A 41 -21.30 1.04 -15.35
CA LYS A 41 -20.14 1.55 -14.62
C LYS A 41 -19.40 2.48 -15.58
N ASN A 42 -19.77 3.75 -15.57
CA ASN A 42 -19.07 4.76 -16.35
C ASN A 42 -17.61 4.71 -15.92
N PHE A 43 -16.72 4.48 -16.85
CA PHE A 43 -15.30 4.71 -16.70
C PHE A 43 -15.16 6.22 -16.47
N ASN A 44 -15.16 6.61 -15.19
CA ASN A 44 -15.02 8.01 -14.82
C ASN A 44 -13.61 8.46 -15.20
N LEU A 45 -13.48 9.11 -16.32
CA LEU A 45 -12.31 9.87 -16.77
C LEU A 45 -12.05 11.10 -15.87
N ASP A 46 -12.85 11.33 -14.85
CA ASP A 46 -12.67 12.39 -13.85
C ASP A 46 -11.31 12.35 -13.14
N PHE A 47 -10.65 11.17 -13.12
CA PHE A 47 -9.28 11.06 -12.64
C PHE A 47 -8.28 11.85 -13.50
N LEU A 48 -8.52 11.96 -14.81
CA LEU A 48 -7.69 12.74 -15.74
C LEU A 48 -7.94 14.26 -15.65
N ARG A 49 -9.05 14.67 -15.04
CA ARG A 49 -9.40 16.09 -14.84
C ARG A 49 -8.97 16.65 -13.48
N LYS A 50 -8.63 15.78 -12.50
CA LYS A 50 -8.24 16.24 -11.17
C LYS A 50 -6.85 16.88 -11.20
N LYS A 51 -6.72 18.02 -10.53
CA LYS A 51 -5.45 18.74 -10.39
C LYS A 51 -4.52 17.97 -9.46
N ASN A 52 -3.35 17.58 -9.97
CA ASN A 52 -2.35 16.89 -9.17
C ASN A 52 -1.56 17.89 -8.32
N ILE A 53 -1.50 17.66 -7.02
CA ILE A 53 -0.65 18.39 -6.09
C ILE A 53 0.49 17.47 -5.65
N ASN A 54 1.70 18.00 -5.69
CA ASN A 54 2.87 17.27 -5.20
C ASN A 54 2.76 17.08 -3.68
N GLU A 55 2.74 15.82 -3.21
CA GLU A 55 2.62 15.49 -1.77
C GLU A 55 3.67 16.21 -0.91
N LYS A 56 4.92 16.33 -1.37
CA LYS A 56 5.98 17.01 -0.61
C LYS A 56 5.68 18.48 -0.41
N LYS A 57 5.20 19.16 -1.46
CA LYS A 57 4.81 20.57 -1.39
C LYS A 57 3.59 20.77 -0.51
N LEU A 58 2.61 19.86 -0.60
CA LEU A 58 1.42 19.90 0.24
C LEU A 58 1.76 19.70 1.72
N ASN A 59 2.64 18.76 2.04
CA ASN A 59 3.11 18.52 3.41
C ASN A 59 3.83 19.76 3.96
N LEU A 60 4.62 20.45 3.14
CA LEU A 60 5.27 21.71 3.54
C LEU A 60 4.24 22.80 3.84
N VAL A 61 3.19 22.92 3.04
CA VAL A 61 2.10 23.87 3.28
C VAL A 61 1.42 23.61 4.63
N PHE A 62 1.08 22.35 4.93
CA PHE A 62 0.49 22.01 6.22
C PHE A 62 1.47 22.21 7.39
N TYR A 63 2.75 21.98 7.18
CA TYR A 63 3.78 22.26 8.18
C TYR A 63 3.89 23.77 8.48
N GLU A 64 3.98 24.61 7.43
CA GLU A 64 4.02 26.08 7.59
C GLU A 64 2.72 26.60 8.25
N LEU A 65 1.56 26.07 7.82
CA LEU A 65 0.29 26.41 8.44
C LEU A 65 0.27 26.04 9.94
N ASN A 66 0.76 24.85 10.29
CA ASN A 66 0.86 24.45 11.68
C ASN A 66 1.77 25.37 12.50
N LEU A 67 2.92 25.82 11.98
CA LEU A 67 3.80 26.76 12.67
C LEU A 67 3.11 28.09 12.95
N MET A 68 2.36 28.61 11.97
CA MET A 68 1.60 29.86 12.12
C MET A 68 0.48 29.72 13.17
N LEU A 69 -0.23 28.59 13.16
CA LEU A 69 -1.27 28.32 14.17
C LEU A 69 -0.67 28.13 15.58
N GLN A 70 0.53 27.56 15.70
CA GLN A 70 1.23 27.48 16.98
C GLN A 70 1.70 28.85 17.49
N ALA A 71 1.97 29.79 16.57
CA ALA A 71 2.26 31.19 16.89
C ALA A 71 0.99 32.03 17.15
N ASN A 72 -0.19 31.39 17.35
CA ASN A 72 -1.50 32.01 17.59
C ASN A 72 -1.98 32.91 16.44
N ILE A 73 -1.48 32.73 15.20
CA ILE A 73 -2.04 33.39 14.03
C ILE A 73 -3.37 32.72 13.68
N ASN A 74 -4.40 33.50 13.41
CA ASN A 74 -5.69 32.97 13.00
C ASN A 74 -5.55 32.17 11.69
N ILE A 75 -6.35 31.11 11.53
CA ILE A 75 -6.28 30.22 10.36
C ILE A 75 -6.50 30.95 9.05
N SER A 76 -7.45 31.89 8.99
CA SER A 76 -7.72 32.68 7.78
C SER A 76 -6.50 33.54 7.42
N ASP A 77 -5.90 34.23 8.39
CA ASP A 77 -4.70 35.05 8.17
C ASP A 77 -3.51 34.20 7.76
N ALA A 78 -3.32 33.02 8.39
CA ALA A 78 -2.26 32.07 8.04
C ALA A 78 -2.41 31.57 6.58
N ILE A 79 -3.63 31.25 6.14
CA ILE A 79 -3.89 30.84 4.77
C ILE A 79 -3.64 31.99 3.80
N ASP A 80 -4.04 33.21 4.12
CA ASP A 80 -3.80 34.40 3.29
C ASP A 80 -2.30 34.70 3.13
N ILE A 81 -1.52 34.55 4.20
CA ILE A 81 -0.04 34.65 4.15
C ILE A 81 0.52 33.58 3.21
N LEU A 82 0.06 32.34 3.31
CA LEU A 82 0.49 31.27 2.41
C LEU A 82 0.12 31.54 0.95
N ILE A 83 -1.08 32.05 0.68
CA ILE A 83 -1.52 32.39 -0.67
C ILE A 83 -0.62 33.47 -1.29
N LYS A 84 -0.20 34.46 -0.51
CA LYS A 84 0.71 35.53 -0.97
C LYS A 84 2.12 35.04 -1.28
N ASN A 85 2.59 34.03 -0.55
CA ASN A 85 3.96 33.55 -0.62
C ASN A 85 4.19 32.36 -1.56
N LYS A 86 3.14 31.63 -1.97
CA LYS A 86 3.28 30.46 -2.85
C LYS A 86 3.17 30.82 -4.32
N LYS A 87 4.03 30.19 -5.16
CA LYS A 87 4.05 30.38 -6.62
C LYS A 87 3.41 29.22 -7.39
N ASP A 88 3.20 28.06 -6.74
CA ASP A 88 2.64 26.88 -7.39
C ASP A 88 1.14 27.05 -7.59
N LYS A 89 0.69 27.04 -8.86
CA LYS A 89 -0.69 27.29 -9.24
C LYS A 89 -1.68 26.33 -8.57
N ASN A 90 -1.35 25.04 -8.51
CA ASN A 90 -2.25 24.03 -7.94
C ASN A 90 -2.37 24.19 -6.42
N ILE A 91 -1.28 24.57 -5.75
CA ILE A 91 -1.28 24.86 -4.31
C ILE A 91 -2.06 26.14 -4.02
N LEU A 92 -1.88 27.18 -4.83
CA LEU A 92 -2.65 28.43 -4.69
C LEU A 92 -4.16 28.19 -4.82
N GLU A 93 -4.58 27.42 -5.82
CA GLU A 93 -5.99 27.08 -6.01
C GLU A 93 -6.52 26.22 -4.86
N PHE A 94 -5.71 25.29 -4.33
CA PHE A 94 -6.03 24.49 -3.15
C PHE A 94 -6.23 25.36 -1.91
N LEU A 95 -5.31 26.28 -1.61
CA LEU A 95 -5.40 27.19 -0.47
C LEU A 95 -6.62 28.13 -0.62
N LYS A 96 -6.87 28.65 -1.81
CA LYS A 96 -8.06 29.46 -2.09
C LYS A 96 -9.36 28.69 -1.89
N ALA A 97 -9.39 27.40 -2.26
CA ALA A 97 -10.56 26.53 -2.03
C ALA A 97 -10.82 26.31 -0.52
N ILE A 98 -9.75 26.14 0.27
CA ILE A 98 -9.86 26.04 1.73
C ILE A 98 -10.36 27.36 2.32
N ASN A 99 -9.73 28.47 1.94
CA ASN A 99 -10.11 29.81 2.43
C ASN A 99 -11.58 30.14 2.13
N TYR A 100 -12.02 29.84 0.92
CA TYR A 100 -13.42 30.01 0.52
C TYR A 100 -14.38 29.17 1.38
N SER A 101 -14.01 27.92 1.69
CA SER A 101 -14.84 27.06 2.53
C SER A 101 -14.93 27.59 3.96
N LEU A 102 -13.79 28.02 4.54
CA LEU A 102 -13.74 28.57 5.90
C LEU A 102 -14.55 29.87 6.02
N SER A 103 -14.39 30.81 5.06
CA SER A 103 -15.07 32.11 5.06
C SER A 103 -16.58 31.98 4.87
N ASN A 104 -17.05 30.95 4.18
CA ASN A 104 -18.48 30.73 3.90
C ASN A 104 -19.14 29.66 4.79
N GLY A 105 -18.42 29.12 5.80
CA GLY A 105 -18.94 28.05 6.65
C GLY A 105 -19.28 26.74 5.90
N LYS A 106 -18.72 26.55 4.67
CA LYS A 106 -18.98 25.36 3.84
C LYS A 106 -18.02 24.22 4.16
N PRO A 107 -18.44 22.97 3.92
CA PRO A 107 -17.54 21.82 4.10
C PRO A 107 -16.28 21.94 3.23
N ILE A 108 -15.09 21.94 3.85
CA ILE A 108 -13.79 21.99 3.14
C ILE A 108 -13.69 20.84 2.14
N SER A 109 -14.18 19.65 2.54
CA SER A 109 -14.11 18.44 1.73
C SER A 109 -14.84 18.51 0.40
N GLU A 110 -15.89 19.31 0.27
CA GLU A 110 -16.68 19.45 -0.96
C GLU A 110 -15.90 20.19 -2.04
N ASN A 111 -15.24 21.29 -1.68
CA ASN A 111 -14.47 22.10 -2.62
C ASN A 111 -13.13 21.47 -3.02
N LEU A 112 -12.72 20.41 -2.34
CA LEU A 112 -11.45 19.70 -2.64
C LEU A 112 -11.61 18.53 -3.60
N SER A 113 -12.82 18.21 -4.05
CA SER A 113 -13.09 17.11 -5.00
C SER A 113 -12.38 17.26 -6.36
N SER A 114 -12.06 18.49 -6.75
CA SER A 114 -11.32 18.82 -7.98
C SER A 114 -9.81 18.54 -7.91
N PHE A 115 -9.28 18.22 -6.72
CA PHE A 115 -7.88 17.92 -6.51
C PHE A 115 -7.65 16.43 -6.31
N ASN A 116 -6.54 15.92 -6.83
CA ASN A 116 -6.08 14.56 -6.56
C ASN A 116 -5.27 14.56 -5.25
N LEU A 117 -5.99 14.54 -4.13
CA LEU A 117 -5.40 14.56 -2.80
C LEU A 117 -5.32 13.13 -2.25
N ASN A 118 -4.33 12.92 -1.38
CA ASN A 118 -4.28 11.72 -0.58
C ASN A 118 -5.55 11.61 0.28
N HIS A 119 -6.14 10.43 0.33
CA HIS A 119 -7.34 10.14 1.11
C HIS A 119 -7.21 10.57 2.59
N ILE A 120 -6.01 10.49 3.13
CA ILE A 120 -5.68 10.95 4.50
C ILE A 120 -6.04 12.43 4.67
N VAL A 121 -5.61 13.28 3.73
CA VAL A 121 -5.85 14.73 3.79
C VAL A 121 -7.35 15.03 3.75
N ILE A 122 -8.06 14.42 2.79
CA ILE A 122 -9.51 14.63 2.64
C ILE A 122 -10.27 14.20 3.89
N SER A 123 -9.97 13.00 4.39
CA SER A 123 -10.68 12.45 5.54
C SER A 123 -10.37 13.22 6.82
N PHE A 124 -9.12 13.62 7.00
CA PHE A 124 -8.72 14.41 8.17
C PHE A 124 -9.33 15.81 8.16
N LEU A 125 -9.39 16.47 7.00
CA LEU A 125 -10.07 17.75 6.83
C LEU A 125 -11.58 17.64 7.11
N ARG A 126 -12.21 16.51 6.73
CA ARG A 126 -13.61 16.24 7.04
C ARG A 126 -13.86 16.11 8.57
N ILE A 127 -12.98 15.39 9.27
CA ILE A 127 -13.05 15.22 10.71
C ILE A 127 -12.84 16.57 11.43
N SER A 128 -11.90 17.38 10.93
CA SER A 128 -11.54 18.68 11.51
C SER A 128 -12.71 19.66 11.56
N GLN A 129 -13.63 19.59 10.61
CA GLN A 129 -14.78 20.48 10.56
C GLN A 129 -15.83 20.19 11.64
N ASN A 130 -16.00 18.92 11.99
CA ASN A 130 -17.05 18.51 12.93
C ASN A 130 -16.74 18.88 14.38
N ASN A 131 -15.50 19.20 14.74
CA ASN A 131 -15.04 19.33 16.12
C ASN A 131 -14.58 20.74 16.54
N GLY A 132 -14.69 21.75 15.68
CA GLY A 132 -14.45 23.17 16.01
C GLY A 132 -12.99 23.57 16.30
N ASN A 133 -12.07 22.65 16.60
CA ASN A 133 -10.67 22.99 16.91
C ASN A 133 -9.76 22.77 15.69
N ILE A 134 -9.86 23.69 14.74
CA ILE A 134 -9.16 23.60 13.46
C ILE A 134 -7.63 23.64 13.65
N ALA A 135 -7.12 24.45 14.59
CA ALA A 135 -5.69 24.58 14.84
C ALA A 135 -5.05 23.26 15.30
N SER A 136 -5.66 22.62 16.31
CA SER A 136 -5.23 21.30 16.80
C SER A 136 -5.26 20.24 15.70
N ASN A 137 -6.29 20.27 14.87
CA ASN A 137 -6.48 19.33 13.77
C ASN A 137 -5.44 19.53 12.65
N MET A 138 -5.08 20.77 12.32
CA MET A 138 -4.03 21.06 11.34
C MET A 138 -2.66 20.63 11.85
N LYS A 139 -2.39 20.80 13.15
CA LYS A 139 -1.19 20.26 13.80
C LYS A 139 -1.14 18.73 13.67
N ALA A 140 -2.23 18.06 14.02
CA ALA A 140 -2.35 16.61 13.92
C ALA A 140 -2.16 16.10 12.48
N LEU A 141 -2.79 16.76 11.50
CA LEU A 141 -2.62 16.44 10.08
C LEU A 141 -1.18 16.62 9.60
N SER A 142 -0.55 17.75 9.95
CA SER A 142 0.85 18.00 9.62
C SER A 142 1.76 16.91 10.18
N GLN A 143 1.61 16.56 11.45
CA GLN A 143 2.39 15.51 12.09
C GLN A 143 2.16 14.15 11.41
N LEU A 144 0.91 13.80 11.11
CA LEU A 144 0.55 12.56 10.44
C LEU A 144 1.19 12.45 9.04
N LEU A 145 1.17 13.53 8.27
CA LEU A 145 1.76 13.57 6.94
C LEU A 145 3.28 13.44 6.99
N LEU A 146 3.94 14.11 7.94
CA LEU A 146 5.39 14.00 8.16
C LEU A 146 5.80 12.58 8.54
N GLU A 147 5.11 11.96 9.51
CA GLU A 147 5.38 10.58 9.93
C GLU A 147 5.14 9.59 8.79
N ASN A 148 4.03 9.73 8.05
CA ASN A 148 3.74 8.85 6.90
C ASN A 148 4.80 9.01 5.78
N GLN A 149 5.28 10.23 5.55
CA GLN A 149 6.38 10.48 4.61
C GLN A 149 7.69 9.84 5.09
N GLN A 150 7.99 9.91 6.38
CA GLN A 150 9.18 9.29 6.97
C GLN A 150 9.13 7.76 6.86
N ILE A 151 7.98 7.14 7.15
CA ILE A 151 7.76 5.70 6.95
C ILE A 151 8.05 5.32 5.50
N LYS A 152 7.46 6.05 4.53
CA LYS A 152 7.67 5.81 3.10
C LYS A 152 9.13 5.97 2.68
N LYS A 153 9.79 7.03 3.16
CA LYS A 153 11.20 7.31 2.88
C LYS A 153 12.11 6.20 3.41
N ASN A 154 11.91 5.79 4.65
CA ASN A 154 12.71 4.73 5.27
C ASN A 154 12.48 3.37 4.59
N PHE A 155 11.23 3.07 4.22
CA PHE A 155 10.91 1.86 3.46
C PHE A 155 11.62 1.83 2.10
N VAL A 156 11.52 2.92 1.32
CA VAL A 156 12.20 3.02 0.02
C VAL A 156 13.71 2.91 0.18
N LYS A 157 14.29 3.59 1.20
CA LYS A 157 15.73 3.51 1.48
C LYS A 157 16.17 2.07 1.80
N ALA A 158 15.39 1.35 2.60
CA ALA A 158 15.71 -0.02 2.98
C ALA A 158 15.67 -0.99 1.76
N ILE A 159 14.75 -0.78 0.83
CA ILE A 159 14.59 -1.66 -0.36
C ILE A 159 15.53 -1.26 -1.51
N SER A 160 16.08 -0.04 -1.52
CA SER A 160 16.91 0.45 -2.63
C SER A 160 18.13 -0.43 -2.88
N TYR A 161 18.86 -0.82 -1.83
CA TYR A 161 20.03 -1.68 -1.95
C TYR A 161 19.70 -3.08 -2.52
N PRO A 162 18.72 -3.82 -1.98
CA PRO A 162 18.25 -5.08 -2.58
C PRO A 162 17.89 -4.98 -4.07
N ILE A 163 17.19 -3.92 -4.46
CA ILE A 163 16.80 -3.73 -5.87
C ILE A 163 18.05 -3.56 -6.76
N ILE A 164 19.01 -2.74 -6.32
CA ILE A 164 20.26 -2.53 -7.08
C ILE A 164 21.01 -3.86 -7.24
N LEU A 165 21.12 -4.66 -6.17
CA LEU A 165 21.77 -5.97 -6.24
C LEU A 165 21.08 -6.90 -7.23
N ILE A 166 19.75 -7.01 -7.17
CA ILE A 166 18.97 -7.87 -8.07
C ILE A 166 19.14 -7.41 -9.52
N VAL A 167 19.06 -6.11 -9.78
CA VAL A 167 19.22 -5.56 -11.14
C VAL A 167 20.64 -5.84 -11.66
N SER A 168 21.68 -5.59 -10.86
CA SER A 168 23.08 -5.87 -11.24
C SER A 168 23.30 -7.35 -11.54
N PHE A 169 22.69 -8.24 -10.73
CA PHE A 169 22.74 -9.68 -10.94
C PHE A 169 22.15 -10.10 -12.29
N PHE A 170 20.95 -9.62 -12.60
CA PHE A 170 20.33 -9.93 -13.90
C PHE A 170 21.12 -9.40 -15.08
N ILE A 171 21.70 -8.19 -14.96
CA ILE A 171 22.58 -7.65 -16.00
C ILE A 171 23.81 -8.54 -16.19
N SER A 172 24.47 -8.96 -15.09
CA SER A 172 25.61 -9.88 -15.15
C SER A 172 25.24 -11.23 -15.76
N LEU A 173 24.09 -11.77 -15.38
CA LEU A 173 23.59 -13.04 -15.87
C LEU A 173 23.33 -12.98 -17.39
N ILE A 174 22.62 -11.95 -17.86
CA ILE A 174 22.40 -11.71 -19.30
C ILE A 174 23.75 -11.59 -20.03
N SER A 175 24.71 -10.84 -19.48
CA SER A 175 26.03 -10.66 -20.08
C SER A 175 26.78 -12.00 -20.21
N ILE A 176 26.74 -12.85 -19.20
CA ILE A 176 27.39 -14.18 -19.24
C ILE A 176 26.75 -15.05 -20.32
N PHE A 177 25.42 -15.16 -20.35
CA PHE A 177 24.72 -16.00 -21.32
C PHE A 177 24.81 -15.48 -22.77
N THR A 178 24.92 -14.15 -22.97
CA THR A 178 25.01 -13.56 -24.32
C THR A 178 26.42 -13.52 -24.85
N PHE A 179 27.43 -13.26 -24.01
CA PHE A 179 28.80 -13.02 -24.51
C PHE A 179 29.81 -14.10 -24.14
N VAL A 180 29.65 -14.77 -22.99
CA VAL A 180 30.62 -15.73 -22.47
C VAL A 180 30.30 -17.15 -22.94
N ILE A 181 29.11 -17.63 -22.66
CA ILE A 181 28.71 -19.02 -22.91
C ILE A 181 28.78 -19.39 -24.43
N PRO A 182 28.37 -18.51 -25.38
CA PRO A 182 28.46 -18.86 -26.81
C PRO A 182 29.89 -19.21 -27.30
N LYS A 183 30.93 -18.62 -26.68
CA LYS A 183 32.32 -18.93 -27.03
C LYS A 183 32.72 -20.37 -26.68
N PHE A 184 32.10 -20.93 -25.65
CA PHE A 184 32.34 -22.34 -25.26
C PHE A 184 31.46 -23.32 -26.05
N LYS A 185 30.33 -22.86 -26.58
CA LYS A 185 29.42 -23.68 -27.39
C LYS A 185 30.12 -24.37 -28.55
N MET A 186 30.97 -23.64 -29.29
CA MET A 186 31.76 -24.21 -30.42
C MET A 186 32.69 -25.33 -29.97
N ILE A 187 33.22 -25.30 -28.74
CA ILE A 187 34.06 -26.35 -28.18
C ILE A 187 33.24 -27.60 -27.88
N PHE A 188 32.02 -27.41 -27.39
CA PHE A 188 31.13 -28.51 -26.94
C PHE A 188 30.39 -29.17 -28.10
N GLU A 189 30.18 -28.50 -29.23
CA GLU A 189 29.53 -29.06 -30.44
C GLU A 189 30.28 -30.25 -31.02
N GLN A 190 31.59 -30.34 -30.78
CA GLN A 190 32.41 -31.46 -31.21
C GLN A 190 32.20 -32.74 -30.37
N SER A 191 31.54 -32.65 -29.21
CA SER A 191 31.37 -33.75 -28.24
C SER A 191 29.92 -33.91 -27.78
N MET A 192 28.95 -33.59 -28.64
CA MET A 192 27.52 -33.47 -28.23
C MET A 192 26.89 -34.71 -27.61
N ASN A 193 27.40 -35.93 -27.92
CA ASN A 193 26.74 -37.16 -27.43
C ASN A 193 27.03 -37.49 -25.95
N ASP A 194 28.09 -36.95 -25.35
CA ASP A 194 28.55 -37.32 -23.99
C ASP A 194 28.68 -36.12 -23.05
N LEU A 195 27.91 -35.05 -23.26
CA LEU A 195 27.98 -33.87 -22.41
C LEU A 195 27.36 -34.15 -21.02
N PRO A 196 28.01 -33.74 -19.92
CA PRO A 196 27.48 -33.80 -18.57
C PRO A 196 26.17 -33.02 -18.45
N LEU A 197 25.29 -33.44 -17.50
CA LEU A 197 23.99 -32.79 -17.27
C LEU A 197 24.13 -31.30 -16.99
N ALA A 198 25.14 -30.88 -16.23
CA ALA A 198 25.39 -29.47 -15.92
C ALA A 198 25.60 -28.63 -17.15
N THR A 199 26.32 -29.16 -18.15
CA THR A 199 26.62 -28.51 -19.45
C THR A 199 25.38 -28.49 -20.34
N LYS A 200 24.60 -29.58 -20.38
CA LYS A 200 23.34 -29.62 -21.14
C LYS A 200 22.38 -28.55 -20.67
N ILE A 201 22.16 -28.45 -19.37
CA ILE A 201 21.29 -27.41 -18.77
C ILE A 201 21.82 -25.99 -19.09
N LEU A 202 23.15 -25.80 -19.05
CA LEU A 202 23.78 -24.52 -19.39
C LEU A 202 23.50 -24.10 -20.83
N LEU A 203 23.67 -25.03 -21.79
CA LEU A 203 23.43 -24.78 -23.21
C LEU A 203 21.95 -24.60 -23.54
N GLU A 204 21.06 -25.37 -22.91
CA GLU A 204 19.61 -25.15 -23.05
C GLU A 204 19.20 -23.78 -22.51
N THR A 205 19.73 -23.38 -21.34
CA THR A 205 19.49 -22.05 -20.81
C THR A 205 20.00 -20.96 -21.74
N GLN A 206 21.22 -21.13 -22.31
CA GLN A 206 21.77 -20.21 -23.30
C GLN A 206 20.88 -20.11 -24.54
N TYR A 207 20.42 -21.25 -25.08
CA TYR A 207 19.50 -21.29 -26.23
C TYR A 207 18.22 -20.52 -25.98
N ILE A 208 17.65 -20.61 -24.76
CA ILE A 208 16.45 -19.85 -24.33
C ILE A 208 16.76 -18.34 -24.31
N PHE A 209 17.91 -17.95 -23.77
CA PHE A 209 18.31 -16.54 -23.74
C PHE A 209 18.59 -15.96 -25.13
N GLU A 210 19.18 -16.74 -26.03
CA GLU A 210 19.51 -16.31 -27.38
C GLU A 210 18.28 -16.18 -28.28
N ASN A 211 17.39 -17.19 -28.27
CA ASN A 211 16.28 -17.26 -29.22
C ASN A 211 14.96 -16.70 -28.67
N TYR A 212 14.76 -16.72 -27.33
CA TYR A 212 13.47 -16.39 -26.70
C TYR A 212 13.55 -15.23 -25.72
N SER A 213 14.65 -14.46 -25.69
CA SER A 213 14.81 -13.34 -24.75
C SER A 213 13.67 -12.32 -24.85
N LEU A 214 13.24 -11.97 -26.06
CA LEU A 214 12.10 -11.07 -26.28
C LEU A 214 10.78 -11.69 -25.77
N LEU A 215 10.56 -12.96 -26.04
CA LEU A 215 9.37 -13.69 -25.59
C LEU A 215 9.32 -13.82 -24.05
N LEU A 216 10.47 -14.08 -23.41
CA LEU A 216 10.58 -14.09 -21.95
C LEU A 216 10.24 -12.71 -21.36
N PHE A 217 10.79 -11.65 -21.94
CA PHE A 217 10.50 -10.29 -21.50
C PHE A 217 9.02 -9.94 -21.67
N LEU A 218 8.44 -10.23 -22.83
CA LEU A 218 7.02 -10.03 -23.11
C LEU A 218 6.15 -10.89 -22.18
N GLY A 219 6.52 -12.15 -21.94
CA GLY A 219 5.82 -13.04 -21.02
C GLY A 219 5.76 -12.49 -19.59
N ILE A 220 6.89 -12.04 -19.06
CA ILE A 220 6.97 -11.42 -17.73
C ILE A 220 6.14 -10.11 -17.69
N PHE A 221 6.23 -9.31 -18.76
CA PHE A 221 5.47 -8.06 -18.86
C PHE A 221 3.95 -8.33 -18.88
N PHE A 222 3.47 -9.21 -19.75
CA PHE A 222 2.04 -9.55 -19.81
C PHE A 222 1.54 -10.22 -18.53
N PHE A 223 2.35 -11.10 -17.92
CA PHE A 223 2.02 -11.71 -16.63
C PHE A 223 1.89 -10.65 -15.54
N SER A 224 2.80 -9.69 -15.46
CA SER A 224 2.75 -8.58 -14.51
C SER A 224 1.52 -7.69 -14.72
N VAL A 225 1.21 -7.35 -15.98
CA VAL A 225 0.02 -6.56 -16.34
C VAL A 225 -1.26 -7.31 -15.96
N THR A 226 -1.31 -8.63 -16.20
CA THR A 226 -2.45 -9.47 -15.84
C THR A 226 -2.64 -9.50 -14.33
N LEU A 227 -1.58 -9.73 -13.55
CA LEU A 227 -1.65 -9.72 -12.08
C LEU A 227 -2.13 -8.36 -11.53
N ILE A 228 -1.60 -7.26 -12.07
CA ILE A 228 -2.01 -5.91 -11.66
C ILE A 228 -3.48 -5.66 -12.02
N SER A 229 -3.92 -6.13 -13.19
CA SER A 229 -5.31 -6.02 -13.63
C SER A 229 -6.24 -6.82 -12.72
N PHE A 230 -5.91 -8.09 -12.42
CA PHE A 230 -6.68 -8.91 -11.48
C PHE A 230 -6.75 -8.25 -10.09
N TYR A 231 -5.64 -7.74 -9.58
CA TYR A 231 -5.62 -7.03 -8.29
C TYR A 231 -6.51 -5.78 -8.30
N LYS A 232 -6.58 -5.07 -9.43
CA LYS A 232 -7.37 -3.84 -9.53
C LYS A 232 -8.87 -4.08 -9.70
N TYR A 233 -9.25 -5.12 -10.46
CA TYR A 233 -10.64 -5.34 -10.87
C TYR A 233 -11.36 -6.46 -10.11
N ASN A 234 -10.64 -7.39 -9.47
CA ASN A 234 -11.22 -8.50 -8.72
C ASN A 234 -11.08 -8.29 -7.22
N ASP A 235 -12.20 -8.01 -6.55
CA ASP A 235 -12.22 -7.75 -5.11
C ASP A 235 -11.87 -8.99 -4.28
N SER A 236 -12.25 -10.20 -4.74
CA SER A 236 -11.91 -11.45 -4.06
C SER A 236 -10.43 -11.77 -4.16
N PHE A 237 -9.81 -11.55 -5.32
CA PHE A 237 -8.37 -11.70 -5.50
C PHE A 237 -7.59 -10.68 -4.67
N LYS A 238 -8.06 -9.44 -4.63
CA LYS A 238 -7.48 -8.39 -3.78
C LYS A 238 -7.55 -8.76 -2.30
N TYR A 239 -8.70 -9.30 -1.84
CA TYR A 239 -8.86 -9.77 -0.46
C TYR A 239 -7.91 -10.94 -0.15
N PHE A 240 -7.81 -11.92 -1.08
CA PHE A 240 -6.89 -13.04 -0.96
C PHE A 240 -5.43 -12.58 -0.80
N ILE A 241 -4.97 -11.66 -1.65
CA ILE A 241 -3.64 -11.07 -1.58
C ILE A 241 -3.44 -10.34 -0.24
N HIS A 242 -4.42 -9.55 0.19
CA HIS A 242 -4.36 -8.83 1.46
C HIS A 242 -4.25 -9.77 2.67
N LYS A 243 -5.00 -10.87 2.65
CA LYS A 243 -4.94 -11.90 3.68
C LYS A 243 -3.60 -12.65 3.65
N PHE A 244 -3.12 -13.01 2.47
CA PHE A 244 -1.85 -13.71 2.29
C PHE A 244 -0.66 -12.93 2.86
N PHE A 245 -0.61 -11.62 2.63
CA PHE A 245 0.44 -10.74 3.20
C PHE A 245 0.35 -10.58 4.72
N VAL A 246 -0.82 -10.75 5.32
CA VAL A 246 -1.00 -10.64 6.78
C VAL A 246 -0.74 -11.97 7.48
N ASP A 247 -1.18 -13.10 6.89
CA ASP A 247 -1.22 -14.38 7.60
C ASP A 247 -0.08 -15.32 7.23
N LYS A 248 0.34 -15.36 5.95
CA LYS A 248 1.13 -16.48 5.44
C LYS A 248 2.52 -16.14 4.89
N PHE A 249 2.75 -14.93 4.41
CA PHE A 249 3.98 -14.62 3.70
C PHE A 249 5.16 -14.44 4.66
N PHE A 250 5.95 -15.50 4.81
CA PHE A 250 7.09 -15.58 5.75
C PHE A 250 7.99 -14.34 5.72
N LEU A 251 8.39 -13.82 6.88
CA LEU A 251 9.12 -12.57 7.11
C LEU A 251 8.37 -11.30 6.70
N ILE A 252 7.72 -11.26 5.53
CA ILE A 252 7.04 -10.06 5.02
C ILE A 252 5.72 -9.83 5.77
N LYS A 253 5.05 -10.88 6.24
CA LYS A 253 3.82 -10.76 7.06
C LYS A 253 4.07 -9.89 8.29
N ASP A 254 5.17 -10.13 9.01
CA ASP A 254 5.49 -9.39 10.24
C ASP A 254 5.80 -7.93 9.93
N ILE A 255 6.56 -7.65 8.86
CA ILE A 255 6.87 -6.29 8.41
C ILE A 255 5.58 -5.58 8.03
N TYR A 256 4.73 -6.23 7.22
CA TYR A 256 3.50 -5.64 6.72
C TYR A 256 2.49 -5.40 7.85
N LEU A 257 2.24 -6.38 8.71
CA LEU A 257 1.31 -6.27 9.83
C LEU A 257 1.77 -5.18 10.81
N ASN A 258 3.04 -5.23 11.25
CA ASN A 258 3.57 -4.22 12.18
C ASN A 258 3.51 -2.80 11.57
N MET A 259 3.76 -2.64 10.26
CA MET A 259 3.60 -1.35 9.57
C MET A 259 2.13 -0.86 9.58
N GLN A 260 1.17 -1.75 9.35
CA GLN A 260 -0.25 -1.37 9.36
C GLN A 260 -0.72 -1.01 10.77
N LEU A 261 -0.32 -1.80 11.77
CA LEU A 261 -0.65 -1.53 13.18
C LEU A 261 0.06 -0.27 13.70
N TYR A 262 1.32 -0.05 13.31
CA TYR A 262 2.00 1.22 13.58
C TYR A 262 1.20 2.43 13.05
N LYS A 263 0.73 2.35 11.80
CA LYS A 263 -0.10 3.43 11.22
C LYS A 263 -1.43 3.60 11.93
N LEU A 264 -2.07 2.51 12.35
CA LEU A 264 -3.30 2.54 13.12
C LEU A 264 -3.09 3.32 14.43
N PHE A 265 -2.13 2.88 15.24
CA PHE A 265 -1.85 3.50 16.53
C PHE A 265 -1.23 4.89 16.41
N LEU A 266 -0.56 5.21 15.32
CA LEU A 266 -0.09 6.56 15.01
C LEU A 266 -1.25 7.56 14.90
N VAL A 267 -2.32 7.20 14.19
CA VAL A 267 -3.49 8.08 14.09
C VAL A 267 -4.19 8.20 15.43
N ILE A 268 -4.38 7.08 16.14
CA ILE A 268 -5.02 7.10 17.47
C ILE A 268 -4.23 8.02 18.41
N ASP A 269 -2.91 7.85 18.51
CA ASP A 269 -2.02 8.67 19.35
C ASP A 269 -2.13 10.17 19.04
N ILE A 270 -2.02 10.52 17.75
CA ILE A 270 -2.10 11.92 17.30
C ILE A 270 -3.47 12.51 17.65
N MET A 271 -4.55 11.77 17.51
CA MET A 271 -5.89 12.25 17.81
C MET A 271 -6.14 12.36 19.31
N LEU A 272 -5.68 11.38 20.11
CA LEU A 272 -5.75 11.49 21.58
C LEU A 272 -4.97 12.71 22.09
N LYS A 273 -3.78 12.96 21.56
CA LYS A 273 -2.99 14.17 21.87
C LYS A 273 -3.64 15.48 21.42
N SER A 274 -4.62 15.39 20.53
CA SER A 274 -5.47 16.50 20.07
C SER A 274 -6.81 16.57 20.83
N ASN A 275 -6.90 15.90 21.99
CA ASN A 275 -8.08 15.83 22.89
C ASN A 275 -9.32 15.20 22.25
N TYR A 276 -9.14 14.26 21.31
CA TYR A 276 -10.25 13.44 20.83
C TYR A 276 -10.51 12.27 21.78
N GLU A 277 -11.76 11.87 21.92
CA GLU A 277 -12.14 10.62 22.60
C GLU A 277 -11.57 9.41 21.87
N PHE A 278 -11.25 8.35 22.60
CA PHE A 278 -10.64 7.13 22.05
C PHE A 278 -11.44 6.54 20.88
N HIS A 279 -12.77 6.43 21.01
CA HIS A 279 -13.62 5.84 19.97
C HIS A 279 -13.56 6.65 18.65
N LYS A 280 -13.60 7.99 18.74
CA LYS A 280 -13.46 8.87 17.57
C LYS A 280 -12.07 8.76 16.94
N ALA A 281 -11.03 8.68 17.77
CA ALA A 281 -9.65 8.47 17.31
C ALA A 281 -9.49 7.11 16.63
N PHE A 282 -10.09 6.07 17.18
CA PHE A 282 -10.07 4.71 16.64
C PHE A 282 -10.77 4.62 15.27
N ILE A 283 -11.97 5.15 15.11
CA ILE A 283 -12.68 5.21 13.83
C ILE A 283 -11.82 5.94 12.78
N SER A 284 -11.20 7.05 13.17
CA SER A 284 -10.37 7.85 12.29
C SER A 284 -9.10 7.12 11.84
N SER A 285 -8.59 6.21 12.67
CA SER A 285 -7.37 5.44 12.36
C SER A 285 -7.53 4.50 11.17
N LYS A 286 -8.76 4.08 10.84
CA LYS A 286 -9.08 3.25 9.67
C LYS A 286 -8.67 3.92 8.34
N ILE A 287 -8.52 5.25 8.33
CA ILE A 287 -8.18 6.03 7.14
C ILE A 287 -6.82 5.63 6.54
N LEU A 288 -5.85 5.26 7.38
CA LEU A 288 -4.52 4.85 6.93
C LEU A 288 -4.45 3.40 6.47
N LEU A 289 -5.44 2.59 6.81
CA LEU A 289 -5.47 1.18 6.47
C LEU A 289 -6.02 1.00 5.05
N LYS A 290 -5.23 0.37 4.18
CA LYS A 290 -5.64 0.00 2.82
C LYS A 290 -5.96 -1.47 2.66
N ASN A 291 -5.62 -2.27 3.66
CA ASN A 291 -5.82 -3.71 3.65
C ASN A 291 -7.25 -4.05 4.05
N LYS A 292 -8.04 -4.61 3.11
CA LYS A 292 -9.46 -4.94 3.35
C LYS A 292 -9.64 -5.95 4.49
N TYR A 293 -8.78 -6.99 4.55
CA TYR A 293 -8.85 -7.99 5.60
C TYR A 293 -8.61 -7.39 7.01
N LEU A 294 -7.61 -6.50 7.14
CA LEU A 294 -7.38 -5.79 8.40
C LEU A 294 -8.52 -4.81 8.72
N LEU A 295 -9.06 -4.12 7.71
CA LEU A 295 -10.23 -3.24 7.91
C LEU A 295 -11.43 -4.01 8.45
N ASP A 296 -11.70 -5.21 7.95
CA ASP A 296 -12.79 -6.04 8.45
C ASP A 296 -12.56 -6.44 9.92
N LYS A 297 -11.33 -6.86 10.27
CA LYS A 297 -10.95 -7.16 11.66
C LYS A 297 -11.08 -5.95 12.57
N ILE A 298 -10.59 -4.78 12.15
CA ILE A 298 -10.70 -3.52 12.90
C ILE A 298 -12.15 -3.05 13.01
N SER A 299 -13.00 -3.35 12.03
CA SER A 299 -14.41 -3.03 12.08
C SER A 299 -15.18 -3.85 13.12
N ILE A 300 -14.70 -5.05 13.49
CA ILE A 300 -15.24 -5.82 14.61
C ILE A 300 -15.05 -5.04 15.92
N ILE A 301 -13.87 -4.47 16.16
CA ILE A 301 -13.59 -3.65 17.35
C ILE A 301 -14.55 -2.46 17.40
N ASP A 302 -14.71 -1.75 16.28
CA ASP A 302 -15.62 -0.60 16.23
C ASP A 302 -17.07 -0.96 16.61
N ASN A 303 -17.58 -2.05 16.04
CA ASN A 303 -18.92 -2.53 16.36
C ASN A 303 -19.07 -2.91 17.84
N LEU A 304 -18.06 -3.53 18.44
CA LEU A 304 -18.08 -3.90 19.86
C LEU A 304 -18.04 -2.68 20.77
N LEU A 305 -17.20 -1.69 20.44
CA LEU A 305 -17.14 -0.42 21.16
C LEU A 305 -18.46 0.34 21.08
N GLN A 306 -19.13 0.37 19.92
CA GLN A 306 -20.45 0.98 19.76
C GLN A 306 -21.53 0.28 20.60
N ASN A 307 -21.38 -1.03 20.82
CA ASN A 307 -22.25 -1.82 21.67
C ASN A 307 -21.89 -1.76 23.19
N GLY A 308 -21.00 -0.85 23.58
CA GLY A 308 -20.62 -0.63 24.98
C GLY A 308 -19.69 -1.69 25.59
N LYS A 309 -19.05 -2.53 24.77
CA LYS A 309 -18.00 -3.44 25.27
C LYS A 309 -16.75 -2.66 25.67
N SER A 310 -15.98 -3.21 26.62
CA SER A 310 -14.69 -2.65 27.00
C SER A 310 -13.72 -2.58 25.81
N ILE A 311 -12.77 -1.66 25.86
CA ILE A 311 -11.76 -1.53 24.82
C ILE A 311 -10.93 -2.82 24.75
N ASN A 312 -10.50 -3.31 25.92
CA ASN A 312 -9.71 -4.53 26.01
C ASN A 312 -10.43 -5.74 25.42
N ASP A 313 -11.70 -6.00 25.79
CA ASP A 313 -12.48 -7.11 25.25
C ASP A 313 -12.67 -7.01 23.74
N SER A 314 -12.87 -5.79 23.24
CA SER A 314 -13.04 -5.55 21.81
C SER A 314 -11.80 -5.86 21.02
N PHE A 315 -10.61 -5.53 21.53
CA PHE A 315 -9.33 -5.84 20.89
C PHE A 315 -9.01 -7.33 20.96
N LEU A 316 -9.25 -7.98 22.09
CA LEU A 316 -9.03 -9.41 22.30
C LEU A 316 -9.74 -10.27 21.24
N GLN A 317 -10.96 -9.94 20.88
CA GLN A 317 -11.77 -10.73 19.94
C GLN A 317 -11.19 -10.79 18.52
N THR A 318 -10.32 -9.87 18.14
CA THR A 318 -9.77 -9.83 16.79
C THR A 318 -8.60 -10.80 16.57
N GLN A 319 -7.93 -11.22 17.65
CA GLN A 319 -6.74 -12.08 17.63
C GLN A 319 -5.58 -11.56 16.76
N ILE A 320 -5.51 -10.23 16.57
CA ILE A 320 -4.44 -9.57 15.81
C ILE A 320 -3.34 -9.06 16.74
N PHE A 321 -3.72 -8.75 17.99
CA PHE A 321 -2.86 -8.13 18.98
C PHE A 321 -2.28 -9.17 19.92
N ASP A 322 -1.03 -8.98 20.31
CA ASP A 322 -0.36 -9.84 21.28
C ASP A 322 -0.66 -9.41 22.72
N ASP A 323 -0.29 -10.26 23.69
CA ASP A 323 -0.56 -10.06 25.11
C ASP A 323 0.03 -8.76 25.65
N ILE A 324 1.19 -8.32 25.17
CA ILE A 324 1.83 -7.07 25.60
C ILE A 324 0.95 -5.90 25.25
N VAL A 325 0.43 -5.88 24.03
CA VAL A 325 -0.45 -4.79 23.53
C VAL A 325 -1.80 -4.83 24.26
N LEU A 326 -2.38 -6.03 24.45
CA LEU A 326 -3.65 -6.18 25.17
C LEU A 326 -3.52 -5.73 26.63
N ASN A 327 -2.41 -6.07 27.31
CA ASN A 327 -2.14 -5.64 28.67
C ASN A 327 -1.98 -4.10 28.77
N LEU A 328 -1.31 -3.46 27.78
CA LEU A 328 -1.20 -2.01 27.72
C LEU A 328 -2.57 -1.33 27.49
N ILE A 329 -3.40 -1.90 26.61
CA ILE A 329 -4.77 -1.41 26.39
C ILE A 329 -5.59 -1.51 27.67
N ASN A 330 -5.57 -2.67 28.34
CA ASN A 330 -6.27 -2.88 29.60
C ASN A 330 -5.79 -1.89 30.68
N THR A 331 -4.48 -1.75 30.83
CA THR A 331 -3.88 -0.79 31.78
C THR A 331 -4.34 0.63 31.48
N GLY A 332 -4.30 1.05 30.20
CA GLY A 332 -4.73 2.38 29.78
C GLY A 332 -6.22 2.64 29.99
N GLU A 333 -7.05 1.62 29.79
CA GLU A 333 -8.49 1.68 30.02
C GLU A 333 -8.82 1.83 31.52
N VAL A 334 -8.26 0.94 32.34
CA VAL A 334 -8.50 0.93 33.81
C VAL A 334 -7.96 2.20 34.49
N SER A 335 -6.78 2.68 34.08
CA SER A 335 -6.15 3.87 34.67
C SER A 335 -6.57 5.19 34.02
N ASN A 336 -7.47 5.16 33.02
CA ASN A 336 -7.86 6.32 32.21
C ASN A 336 -6.66 7.06 31.60
N SER A 337 -5.63 6.31 31.21
CA SER A 337 -4.36 6.83 30.66
C SER A 337 -4.06 6.30 29.26
N LEU A 338 -5.10 6.11 28.43
CA LEU A 338 -4.98 5.60 27.05
C LEU A 338 -4.04 6.43 26.17
N ASN A 339 -3.92 7.74 26.43
CA ASN A 339 -2.98 8.61 25.73
C ASN A 339 -1.51 8.19 25.93
N ILE A 340 -1.16 7.66 27.09
CA ILE A 340 0.20 7.19 27.43
C ILE A 340 0.40 5.78 26.83
N THR A 341 -0.53 4.86 27.07
CA THR A 341 -0.39 3.47 26.66
C THR A 341 -0.45 3.31 25.13
N VAL A 342 -1.29 4.09 24.46
CA VAL A 342 -1.34 4.12 22.98
C VAL A 342 -0.01 4.66 22.38
N ASP A 343 0.62 5.66 22.99
CA ASP A 343 1.95 6.13 22.56
C ASP A 343 3.00 5.01 22.67
N GLU A 344 2.98 4.24 23.76
CA GLU A 344 3.87 3.08 23.92
C GLU A 344 3.56 1.97 22.92
N ILE A 345 2.30 1.62 22.69
CA ILE A 345 1.91 0.63 21.68
C ILE A 345 2.38 1.07 20.29
N LYS A 346 2.21 2.33 19.95
CA LYS A 346 2.73 2.91 18.69
C LYS A 346 4.24 2.71 18.57
N LYS A 347 5.01 2.98 19.64
CA LYS A 347 6.47 2.79 19.67
C LYS A 347 6.85 1.30 19.50
N ILE A 348 6.13 0.39 20.15
CA ILE A 348 6.33 -1.05 20.03
C ILE A 348 6.19 -1.49 18.57
N TYR A 349 5.08 -1.14 17.90
CA TYR A 349 4.87 -1.51 16.50
C TYR A 349 5.84 -0.81 15.55
N LYS A 350 6.22 0.44 15.85
CA LYS A 350 7.27 1.15 15.11
C LYS A 350 8.60 0.41 15.17
N ASN A 351 9.04 0.04 16.36
CA ASN A 351 10.32 -0.66 16.56
C ASN A 351 10.27 -2.06 15.91
N ARG A 352 9.22 -2.84 16.14
CA ARG A 352 9.03 -4.15 15.50
C ARG A 352 9.05 -4.07 13.97
N PHE A 353 8.43 -3.05 13.41
CA PHE A 353 8.47 -2.82 11.95
C PHE A 353 9.90 -2.57 11.47
N TYR A 354 10.67 -1.70 12.12
CA TYR A 354 12.04 -1.39 11.72
C TYR A 354 12.99 -2.56 11.97
N ASP A 355 12.84 -3.26 13.08
CA ASP A 355 13.68 -4.43 13.41
C ASP A 355 13.49 -5.55 12.38
N LYS A 356 12.25 -5.87 12.03
CA LYS A 356 11.94 -6.87 10.99
C LYS A 356 12.40 -6.42 9.60
N MET A 357 12.30 -5.12 9.29
CA MET A 357 12.80 -4.54 8.04
C MET A 357 14.34 -4.64 7.97
N ASN A 358 15.05 -4.30 9.06
CA ASN A 358 16.50 -4.40 9.14
C ASN A 358 16.96 -5.86 9.05
N LEU A 359 16.27 -6.77 9.71
CA LEU A 359 16.54 -8.20 9.62
C LEU A 359 16.38 -8.72 8.19
N LEU A 360 15.31 -8.35 7.49
CA LEU A 360 15.11 -8.73 6.11
C LEU A 360 16.24 -8.19 5.21
N THR A 361 16.59 -6.92 5.37
CA THR A 361 17.65 -6.31 4.55
C THR A 361 19.02 -6.90 4.85
N SER A 362 19.32 -7.25 6.10
CA SER A 362 20.60 -7.89 6.48
C SER A 362 20.73 -9.31 5.95
N LEU A 363 19.63 -10.06 5.84
CA LEU A 363 19.62 -11.42 5.29
C LEU A 363 19.79 -11.47 3.76
N ILE A 364 19.39 -10.41 3.05
CA ILE A 364 19.47 -10.38 1.58
C ILE A 364 20.93 -10.56 1.12
N GLN A 365 21.89 -9.91 1.78
CA GLN A 365 23.30 -9.98 1.38
C GLN A 365 23.89 -11.39 1.48
N PRO A 366 23.78 -12.12 2.62
CA PRO A 366 24.28 -13.50 2.71
C PRO A 366 23.58 -14.44 1.74
N ILE A 367 22.24 -14.34 1.61
CA ILE A 367 21.49 -15.18 0.66
C ILE A 367 21.95 -14.93 -0.76
N PHE A 368 22.15 -13.67 -1.13
CA PHE A 368 22.59 -13.28 -2.46
C PHE A 368 24.00 -13.81 -2.78
N LEU A 369 24.92 -13.74 -1.81
CA LEU A 369 26.26 -14.32 -1.94
C LEU A 369 26.21 -15.82 -2.16
N ILE A 370 25.39 -16.56 -1.42
CA ILE A 370 25.21 -18.00 -1.61
C ILE A 370 24.69 -18.33 -3.01
N VAL A 371 23.69 -17.56 -3.47
CA VAL A 371 23.12 -17.74 -4.82
C VAL A 371 24.17 -17.50 -5.91
N ILE A 372 24.96 -16.43 -5.77
CA ILE A 372 26.04 -16.12 -6.74
C ILE A 372 27.11 -17.21 -6.70
N MET A 373 27.56 -17.65 -5.53
CA MET A 373 28.56 -18.72 -5.41
C MET A 373 28.06 -20.02 -6.04
N ALA A 374 26.81 -20.40 -5.78
CA ALA A 374 26.21 -21.60 -6.38
C ALA A 374 26.12 -21.50 -7.90
N LEU A 375 25.78 -20.33 -8.43
CA LEU A 375 25.70 -20.07 -9.86
C LEU A 375 27.10 -20.13 -10.53
N ILE A 376 28.10 -19.48 -9.92
CA ILE A 376 29.47 -19.52 -10.42
C ILE A 376 29.99 -20.96 -10.40
N LEU A 377 29.80 -21.69 -9.29
CA LEU A 377 30.19 -23.09 -9.19
C LEU A 377 29.54 -23.93 -10.29
N TRP A 378 28.24 -23.76 -10.50
CA TRP A 378 27.54 -24.46 -11.59
C TRP A 378 28.11 -24.14 -12.97
N ILE A 379 28.36 -22.86 -13.29
CA ILE A 379 28.94 -22.45 -14.58
C ILE A 379 30.35 -23.05 -14.75
N VAL A 380 31.18 -22.98 -13.71
CA VAL A 380 32.54 -23.54 -13.74
C VAL A 380 32.50 -25.06 -13.99
N LEU A 381 31.69 -25.80 -13.23
CA LEU A 381 31.54 -27.25 -13.46
C LEU A 381 30.99 -27.56 -14.85
N ALA A 382 29.98 -26.79 -15.31
CA ALA A 382 29.40 -26.98 -16.64
C ALA A 382 30.40 -26.75 -17.80
N ILE A 383 31.40 -25.88 -17.59
CA ILE A 383 32.44 -25.61 -18.58
C ILE A 383 33.60 -26.59 -18.48
N PHE A 384 34.09 -26.87 -17.26
CA PHE A 384 35.32 -27.65 -17.09
C PHE A 384 35.12 -29.17 -17.17
N MET A 385 33.94 -29.70 -16.76
CA MET A 385 33.68 -31.16 -16.83
C MET A 385 33.83 -31.73 -18.27
N PRO A 386 33.25 -31.14 -19.31
CA PRO A 386 33.46 -31.65 -20.69
C PRO A 386 34.93 -31.58 -21.10
N ILE A 387 35.64 -30.49 -20.80
CA ILE A 387 37.06 -30.30 -21.16
C ILE A 387 37.92 -31.38 -20.51
N TRP A 388 37.63 -31.70 -19.23
CA TRP A 388 38.35 -32.76 -18.51
C TRP A 388 38.11 -34.13 -19.14
N ASN A 389 36.87 -34.46 -19.50
CA ASN A 389 36.53 -35.72 -20.13
C ASN A 389 37.17 -35.85 -21.51
N MET A 390 37.26 -34.78 -22.31
CA MET A 390 37.97 -34.77 -23.60
C MET A 390 39.48 -35.00 -23.42
N GLY A 391 40.08 -34.37 -22.40
CA GLY A 391 41.54 -34.61 -22.11
C GLY A 391 41.84 -36.03 -21.69
N ALA A 392 40.94 -36.71 -21.01
CA ALA A 392 41.06 -38.12 -20.64
C ALA A 392 40.95 -39.08 -21.81
N MET A 393 40.21 -38.73 -22.86
CA MET A 393 40.06 -39.52 -24.10
C MET A 393 41.28 -39.42 -25.04
N ILE A 394 42.08 -38.37 -24.92
CA ILE A 394 43.27 -38.15 -25.76
C ILE A 394 44.49 -38.96 -25.24
N ASN A 395 44.44 -39.34 -23.95
CA ASN A 395 45.51 -40.10 -23.27
C ASN A 395 45.29 -41.62 -23.25
N VAL A 396 44.35 -42.14 -24.05
CA VAL A 396 44.11 -43.57 -24.32
C VAL A 396 44.39 -43.84 -25.78
#